data_45d23ed83ea0bcd857944d26361ae6a2
#
_entry.id   45d23ed83ea0bcd857944d26361ae6a2
#
_cell.length_a   1.000
_cell.length_b   1.000
_cell.length_c   1.000
_cell.angle_alpha   90.00
_cell.angle_beta   90.00
_cell.angle_gamma   90.00
#
_symmetry.space_group_name_H-M   'P 1'
#
loop_
_entity.id
_entity.type
_entity.pdbx_description
1 polymer ?
#
loop_
_entity_poly.entity_id
_entity_poly.type
_entity_poly.pdbx_seq_one_letter_code
_entity_poly.pdbx_strand_id
1 'polypeptide(L)'
;MVGNMGLIILIGLNPHLHTPMYYFLFTFFFIDLCYSSVITPKMLMSFVNQNCMVQLCFFSFFVIEKCCILTSMAYDRYVAFCKPLLYRVSVSHQVCLTQMVGAYTMGLVGTMAHTGCMLRLSFCDGHISDHYMCDIPPLLQLSCTSTSINELVVFVVVGVSVIGPSLTISISYTLILSNILGICTTEGRSKAFSTCSSHIILVSLFFGSSAFMYLKPFPAGSLNRDKVSTVFYTIVGPMMNLFIYSLRNKDVQVALNHPELQQSLFYLFLTIYIVTMVGNLGSIILIGLNSHLHTPVYYLVFILSFIDLCYSSVFTPQMLMNFVFRKNIISYVGCMTQLFFFLFFVISECYMLTSMACDHYVAICTPLLYKVTMFHKVCLVLSLAAYVMGFTGASAHTGCMLRLTFCNVNIINHYLCDILPLLQLSCTSTYVSEVVVLIVVGINITVPSFTILVSYIFILTSILHIKSAQGRSKAFSTCSSHIIALSLFFGSAAFIYLKYSSPGSMDLKKISSVFYTNVVPMVNPLIYTLRNKDIKVTLRKSLFKNPEENHITIVQ
;
A
#
# COMPACT_ATOMS: atom_id res chain seq x y z
N MET A 1 -7.96 -0.43 11.26
CA MET A 1 -8.66 -0.21 12.55
C MET A 1 -8.08 -1.08 13.67
N VAL A 2 -8.21 -2.41 13.61
CA VAL A 2 -7.77 -3.33 14.71
C VAL A 2 -6.29 -3.14 15.07
N GLY A 3 -5.40 -3.00 14.11
CA GLY A 3 -3.98 -2.82 14.35
C GLY A 3 -3.61 -1.50 15.02
N ASN A 4 -4.23 -0.39 14.60
CA ASN A 4 -4.02 0.91 15.23
C ASN A 4 -4.54 0.90 16.67
N MET A 5 -5.70 0.25 16.91
CA MET A 5 -6.23 0.04 18.27
C MET A 5 -5.27 -0.78 19.12
N GLY A 6 -4.68 -1.87 18.57
CA GLY A 6 -3.69 -2.68 19.26
C GLY A 6 -2.45 -1.88 19.70
N LEU A 7 -1.92 -1.00 18.84
CA LEU A 7 -0.78 -0.14 19.17
C LEU A 7 -1.15 0.95 20.19
N ILE A 8 -2.34 1.52 20.11
CA ILE A 8 -2.86 2.47 21.11
C ILE A 8 -2.91 1.81 22.50
N ILE A 9 -3.48 0.60 22.57
CA ILE A 9 -3.55 -0.18 23.81
C ILE A 9 -2.14 -0.51 24.33
N LEU A 10 -1.24 -0.96 23.45
CA LEU A 10 0.13 -1.30 23.82
C LEU A 10 0.87 -0.10 24.42
N ILE A 11 0.81 1.05 23.75
CA ILE A 11 1.47 2.28 24.24
C ILE A 11 0.84 2.73 25.56
N GLY A 12 -0.49 2.63 25.69
CA GLY A 12 -1.20 3.04 26.91
C GLY A 12 -0.91 2.15 28.11
N LEU A 13 -0.78 0.85 27.92
CA LEU A 13 -0.59 -0.12 29.01
C LEU A 13 0.87 -0.33 29.40
N ASN A 14 1.85 0.01 28.53
CA ASN A 14 3.26 -0.27 28.79
C ASN A 14 4.01 0.99 29.24
N PRO A 15 4.38 1.13 30.54
CA PRO A 15 5.08 2.30 31.06
C PRO A 15 6.43 2.57 30.40
N HIS A 16 7.10 1.53 29.88
CA HIS A 16 8.38 1.68 29.16
C HIS A 16 8.23 2.44 27.83
N LEU A 17 7.02 2.49 27.28
CA LEU A 17 6.69 3.23 26.06
C LEU A 17 6.18 4.65 26.35
N HIS A 18 6.18 5.13 27.59
CA HIS A 18 5.74 6.49 27.93
C HIS A 18 6.88 7.51 27.72
N THR A 19 7.44 7.56 26.52
CA THR A 19 8.40 8.59 26.10
C THR A 19 7.74 9.58 25.14
N PRO A 20 8.30 10.79 24.96
CA PRO A 20 7.73 11.83 24.08
C PRO A 20 7.34 11.32 22.70
N MET A 21 8.21 10.53 22.08
CA MET A 21 7.96 9.93 20.77
C MET A 21 6.70 9.06 20.74
N TYR A 22 6.48 8.25 21.79
CA TYR A 22 5.32 7.35 21.83
C TYR A 22 4.01 8.08 22.11
N TYR A 23 4.03 9.24 22.76
CA TYR A 23 2.85 10.11 22.87
C TYR A 23 2.41 10.62 21.49
N PHE A 24 3.36 11.04 20.64
CA PHE A 24 3.04 11.44 19.26
C PHE A 24 2.54 10.26 18.44
N LEU A 25 3.14 9.08 18.59
CA LEU A 25 2.69 7.86 17.93
C LEU A 25 1.29 7.44 18.38
N PHE A 26 1.00 7.51 19.67
CA PHE A 26 -0.34 7.24 20.21
C PHE A 26 -1.39 8.14 19.56
N THR A 27 -1.12 9.45 19.54
CA THR A 27 -2.01 10.43 18.92
C THR A 27 -2.15 10.17 17.41
N PHE A 28 -1.06 9.85 16.74
CA PHE A 28 -1.06 9.54 15.31
C PHE A 28 -1.92 8.31 14.97
N PHE A 29 -1.79 7.21 15.73
CA PHE A 29 -2.62 6.01 15.53
C PHE A 29 -4.08 6.27 15.92
N PHE A 30 -4.34 7.11 16.91
CA PHE A 30 -5.70 7.51 17.26
C PHE A 30 -6.36 8.30 16.13
N ILE A 31 -5.63 9.25 15.52
CA ILE A 31 -6.09 9.97 14.34
C ILE A 31 -6.35 9.00 13.18
N ASP A 32 -5.44 8.05 12.91
CA ASP A 32 -5.62 7.03 11.87
C ASP A 32 -6.85 6.15 12.11
N LEU A 33 -7.12 5.81 13.37
CA LEU A 33 -8.31 5.04 13.75
C LEU A 33 -9.59 5.83 13.48
N CYS A 34 -9.66 7.07 13.96
CA CYS A 34 -10.82 7.95 13.75
C CYS A 34 -11.03 8.26 12.27
N TYR A 35 -9.96 8.59 11.56
CA TYR A 35 -9.97 8.84 10.12
C TYR A 35 -10.53 7.65 9.32
N SER A 36 -10.01 6.46 9.57
CA SER A 36 -10.49 5.23 8.92
C SER A 36 -11.95 4.92 9.28
N SER A 37 -12.38 5.21 10.51
CA SER A 37 -13.75 4.98 10.99
C SER A 37 -14.78 5.90 10.32
N VAL A 38 -14.38 7.12 9.96
CA VAL A 38 -15.26 8.09 9.28
C VAL A 38 -15.35 7.83 7.77
N ILE A 39 -14.24 7.46 7.15
CA ILE A 39 -14.15 7.39 5.68
C ILE A 39 -14.52 6.01 5.15
N THR A 40 -14.01 4.93 5.74
CA THR A 40 -14.17 3.57 5.20
C THR A 40 -15.64 3.10 5.14
N PRO A 41 -16.49 3.28 6.18
CA PRO A 41 -17.88 2.88 6.10
C PRO A 41 -18.67 3.61 4.99
N LYS A 42 -18.39 4.90 4.80
CA LYS A 42 -19.03 5.69 3.73
C LYS A 42 -18.53 5.34 2.34
N MET A 43 -17.25 4.97 2.19
CA MET A 43 -16.76 4.42 0.93
C MET A 43 -17.46 3.12 0.54
N LEU A 44 -17.76 2.26 1.52
CA LEU A 44 -18.51 1.02 1.31
C LEU A 44 -20.00 1.27 1.06
N MET A 45 -20.57 2.30 1.71
CA MET A 45 -21.99 2.66 1.63
C MET A 45 -22.27 3.85 0.68
N SER A 46 -21.49 4.06 -0.33
CA SER A 46 -21.49 5.21 -1.27
C SER A 46 -22.85 5.55 -1.97
N PHE A 47 -23.98 5.12 -1.40
CA PHE A 47 -25.31 5.20 -2.00
C PHE A 47 -26.30 6.14 -1.29
N VAL A 48 -25.89 6.82 -0.21
CA VAL A 48 -26.79 7.71 0.53
C VAL A 48 -26.27 9.13 0.54
N ASN A 49 -26.99 9.98 -0.14
CA ASN A 49 -26.75 11.40 -0.45
C ASN A 49 -26.81 12.37 0.74
N GLN A 50 -26.60 11.96 1.99
CA GLN A 50 -26.69 12.87 3.13
C GLN A 50 -25.39 12.90 3.93
N ASN A 51 -24.86 14.13 4.14
CA ASN A 51 -23.74 14.51 4.99
C ASN A 51 -22.34 14.65 4.33
N CYS A 52 -22.28 15.12 3.08
CA CYS A 52 -21.01 15.46 2.43
C CYS A 52 -20.20 16.50 3.25
N MET A 53 -20.83 17.53 3.77
CA MET A 53 -20.16 18.56 4.56
C MET A 53 -19.59 18.04 5.89
N VAL A 54 -20.28 17.11 6.53
CA VAL A 54 -19.79 16.45 7.75
C VAL A 54 -18.54 15.60 7.45
N GLN A 55 -18.55 14.88 6.33
CA GLN A 55 -17.38 14.12 5.88
C GLN A 55 -16.19 15.02 5.55
N LEU A 56 -16.42 16.13 4.84
CA LEU A 56 -15.40 17.13 4.53
C LEU A 56 -14.82 17.74 5.81
N CYS A 57 -15.66 18.04 6.80
CA CYS A 57 -15.25 18.56 8.09
C CYS A 57 -14.28 17.60 8.80
N PHE A 58 -14.67 16.36 9.02
CA PHE A 58 -13.81 15.39 9.70
C PHE A 58 -12.56 15.03 8.88
N PHE A 59 -12.68 14.93 7.56
CA PHE A 59 -11.56 14.69 6.69
C PHE A 59 -10.49 15.80 6.79
N SER A 60 -10.90 17.05 6.62
CA SER A 60 -10.00 18.20 6.71
C SER A 60 -9.36 18.30 8.09
N PHE A 61 -10.12 18.07 9.15
CA PHE A 61 -9.64 18.06 10.53
C PHE A 61 -8.49 17.07 10.72
N PHE A 62 -8.71 15.80 10.42
CA PHE A 62 -7.72 14.76 10.64
C PHE A 62 -6.49 14.88 9.71
N VAL A 63 -6.66 15.41 8.50
CA VAL A 63 -5.53 15.64 7.58
C VAL A 63 -4.61 16.74 8.10
N ILE A 64 -5.15 17.87 8.53
CA ILE A 64 -4.37 18.98 9.08
C ILE A 64 -3.65 18.55 10.36
N GLU A 65 -4.36 17.87 11.23
CA GLU A 65 -3.83 17.33 12.48
C GLU A 65 -2.64 16.37 12.24
N LYS A 66 -2.78 15.45 11.26
CA LYS A 66 -1.68 14.56 10.84
C LYS A 66 -0.44 15.33 10.37
N CYS A 67 -0.60 16.37 9.58
CA CYS A 67 0.52 17.20 9.13
C CYS A 67 1.29 17.78 10.33
N CYS A 68 0.57 18.29 11.34
CA CYS A 68 1.16 18.88 12.54
C CYS A 68 1.87 17.82 13.41
N ILE A 69 1.26 16.67 13.63
CA ILE A 69 1.86 15.58 14.43
C ILE A 69 3.12 15.02 13.76
N LEU A 70 3.10 14.81 12.43
CA LEU A 70 4.30 14.38 11.69
C LEU A 70 5.44 15.41 11.80
N THR A 71 5.10 16.69 11.83
CA THR A 71 6.10 17.76 12.03
C THR A 71 6.68 17.72 13.45
N SER A 72 5.84 17.50 14.46
CA SER A 72 6.28 17.34 15.85
C SER A 72 7.19 16.13 16.02
N MET A 73 6.89 15.02 15.34
CA MET A 73 7.74 13.82 15.32
C MET A 73 9.07 14.09 14.61
N ALA A 74 9.11 14.86 13.53
CA ALA A 74 10.35 15.26 12.87
C ALA A 74 11.21 16.15 13.78
N TYR A 75 10.59 17.06 14.51
CA TYR A 75 11.27 17.90 15.50
C TYR A 75 11.84 17.07 16.66
N ASP A 76 11.08 16.12 17.20
CA ASP A 76 11.56 15.18 18.22
C ASP A 76 12.82 14.45 17.74
N ARG A 77 12.81 13.91 16.53
CA ARG A 77 13.97 13.27 15.91
C ARG A 77 15.15 14.22 15.72
N TYR A 78 14.89 15.44 15.28
CA TYR A 78 15.95 16.45 15.13
C TYR A 78 16.64 16.72 16.47
N VAL A 79 15.88 16.95 17.53
CA VAL A 79 16.46 17.21 18.85
C VAL A 79 17.21 15.98 19.38
N ALA A 80 16.66 14.78 19.20
CA ALA A 80 17.29 13.53 19.64
C ALA A 80 18.67 13.28 18.97
N PHE A 81 18.81 13.58 17.70
CA PHE A 81 20.06 13.33 16.94
C PHE A 81 21.03 14.52 16.94
N CYS A 82 20.51 15.74 16.84
CA CYS A 82 21.36 16.93 16.68
C CYS A 82 21.67 17.63 18.00
N LYS A 83 20.82 17.47 19.04
CA LYS A 83 20.96 18.12 20.34
C LYS A 83 20.69 17.17 21.52
N PRO A 84 21.36 16.01 21.62
CA PRO A 84 21.03 14.96 22.59
C PRO A 84 21.11 15.43 24.06
N LEU A 85 22.03 16.33 24.38
CA LEU A 85 22.17 16.88 25.74
C LEU A 85 20.99 17.76 26.17
N LEU A 86 20.32 18.39 25.21
CA LEU A 86 19.17 19.27 25.47
C LEU A 86 17.83 18.53 25.30
N TYR A 87 17.83 17.24 24.98
CA TYR A 87 16.62 16.50 24.62
C TYR A 87 15.55 16.56 25.73
N ARG A 88 15.92 16.30 26.99
CA ARG A 88 14.98 16.30 28.11
C ARG A 88 14.32 17.68 28.39
N VAL A 89 15.01 18.75 28.04
CA VAL A 89 14.50 20.12 28.22
C VAL A 89 13.65 20.53 27.02
N SER A 90 14.13 20.27 25.81
CA SER A 90 13.48 20.69 24.55
C SER A 90 12.26 19.84 24.19
N VAL A 91 12.19 18.58 24.64
CA VAL A 91 11.08 17.66 24.39
C VAL A 91 10.54 17.15 25.75
N SER A 92 10.15 18.09 26.62
CA SER A 92 9.50 17.79 27.89
C SER A 92 8.03 17.39 27.65
N HIS A 93 7.40 16.71 28.63
CA HIS A 93 5.98 16.35 28.57
C HIS A 93 5.07 17.56 28.30
N GLN A 94 5.39 18.72 28.87
CA GLN A 94 4.64 19.96 28.64
C GLN A 94 4.76 20.44 27.21
N VAL A 95 5.96 20.38 26.63
CA VAL A 95 6.18 20.73 25.21
C VAL A 95 5.40 19.81 24.30
N CYS A 96 5.43 18.50 24.54
CA CYS A 96 4.64 17.51 23.77
C CYS A 96 3.14 17.81 23.85
N LEU A 97 2.63 18.06 25.07
CA LEU A 97 1.21 18.41 25.27
C LEU A 97 0.85 19.70 24.52
N THR A 98 1.69 20.73 24.60
CA THR A 98 1.48 22.00 23.89
C THR A 98 1.45 21.80 22.37
N GLN A 99 2.36 20.98 21.83
CA GLN A 99 2.37 20.65 20.40
C GLN A 99 1.12 19.88 19.97
N MET A 100 0.64 18.93 20.79
CA MET A 100 -0.59 18.19 20.53
C MET A 100 -1.81 19.11 20.56
N VAL A 101 -1.95 19.95 21.58
CA VAL A 101 -3.04 20.94 21.67
C VAL A 101 -2.97 21.92 20.49
N GLY A 102 -1.76 22.34 20.10
CA GLY A 102 -1.53 23.15 18.90
C GLY A 102 -2.00 22.47 17.62
N ALA A 103 -1.72 21.17 17.45
CA ALA A 103 -2.18 20.39 16.29
C ALA A 103 -3.72 20.33 16.25
N TYR A 104 -4.39 20.03 17.37
CA TYR A 104 -5.85 20.00 17.45
C TYR A 104 -6.48 21.37 17.15
N THR A 105 -5.90 22.46 17.68
CA THR A 105 -6.40 23.82 17.40
C THR A 105 -6.23 24.21 15.95
N MET A 106 -5.09 23.90 15.33
CA MET A 106 -4.87 24.12 13.90
C MET A 106 -5.83 23.31 13.04
N GLY A 107 -6.08 22.05 13.42
CA GLY A 107 -7.07 21.18 12.78
C GLY A 107 -8.48 21.80 12.81
N LEU A 108 -8.92 22.27 13.98
CA LEU A 108 -10.22 22.90 14.15
C LEU A 108 -10.36 24.21 13.34
N VAL A 109 -9.40 25.11 13.47
CA VAL A 109 -9.44 26.40 12.77
C VAL A 109 -9.42 26.22 11.25
N GLY A 110 -8.52 25.37 10.73
CA GLY A 110 -8.44 25.08 9.31
C GLY A 110 -9.72 24.44 8.76
N THR A 111 -10.28 23.50 9.50
CA THR A 111 -11.53 22.83 9.14
C THR A 111 -12.72 23.78 9.14
N MET A 112 -12.84 24.64 10.15
CA MET A 112 -13.91 25.64 10.20
C MET A 112 -13.81 26.62 9.05
N ALA A 113 -12.59 27.04 8.69
CA ALA A 113 -12.36 27.91 7.53
C ALA A 113 -12.80 27.22 6.23
N HIS A 114 -12.40 25.98 5.98
CA HIS A 114 -12.80 25.23 4.79
C HIS A 114 -14.30 24.98 4.74
N THR A 115 -14.87 24.39 5.79
CA THR A 115 -16.30 24.03 5.83
C THR A 115 -17.19 25.26 5.80
N GLY A 116 -16.83 26.34 6.52
CA GLY A 116 -17.56 27.59 6.52
C GLY A 116 -17.59 28.27 5.15
N CYS A 117 -16.51 28.20 4.39
CA CYS A 117 -16.46 28.69 3.02
C CYS A 117 -17.32 27.82 2.07
N MET A 118 -17.29 26.49 2.21
CA MET A 118 -18.07 25.58 1.38
C MET A 118 -19.59 25.71 1.62
N LEU A 119 -20.02 25.99 2.85
CA LEU A 119 -21.43 26.22 3.18
C LEU A 119 -22.03 27.48 2.54
N ARG A 120 -21.20 28.41 2.06
CA ARG A 120 -21.66 29.62 1.33
C ARG A 120 -21.90 29.39 -0.15
N LEU A 121 -21.46 28.24 -0.70
CA LEU A 121 -21.61 27.93 -2.10
C LEU A 121 -23.01 27.39 -2.40
N SER A 122 -23.58 27.84 -3.52
CA SER A 122 -24.79 27.25 -4.09
C SER A 122 -24.37 26.22 -5.14
N PHE A 123 -24.86 24.99 -5.01
CA PHE A 123 -24.58 23.90 -5.94
C PHE A 123 -25.70 23.80 -6.98
N CYS A 124 -25.33 23.58 -8.25
CA CYS A 124 -26.29 23.44 -9.35
C CYS A 124 -27.07 22.13 -9.26
N ASP A 125 -28.34 22.16 -9.61
CA ASP A 125 -29.23 21.00 -9.59
C ASP A 125 -28.72 19.86 -10.50
N GLY A 126 -28.69 18.67 -9.97
CA GLY A 126 -28.69 17.42 -10.73
C GLY A 126 -27.35 16.72 -10.94
N HIS A 127 -26.21 17.21 -10.45
CA HIS A 127 -24.94 16.48 -10.54
C HIS A 127 -24.58 15.78 -9.24
N ILE A 128 -24.90 14.49 -9.16
CA ILE A 128 -24.38 13.58 -8.15
C ILE A 128 -22.87 13.51 -8.36
N SER A 129 -22.08 13.91 -7.36
CA SER A 129 -20.63 13.76 -7.39
C SER A 129 -20.29 12.28 -7.51
N ASP A 130 -19.76 11.86 -8.67
CA ASP A 130 -19.29 10.47 -8.90
C ASP A 130 -17.92 10.24 -8.22
N HIS A 131 -17.76 10.77 -7.00
CA HIS A 131 -16.55 10.63 -6.20
C HIS A 131 -16.81 9.81 -4.93
N TYR A 132 -15.82 9.01 -4.46
CA TYR A 132 -15.96 8.18 -3.25
C TYR A 132 -16.00 8.98 -1.97
N MET A 133 -15.51 10.20 -2.01
CA MET A 133 -15.33 11.07 -0.86
C MET A 133 -15.66 12.50 -1.24
N CYS A 134 -16.26 13.24 -0.31
CA CYS A 134 -16.43 14.68 -0.44
C CYS A 134 -15.09 15.36 -0.19
N ASP A 135 -14.48 15.87 -1.25
CA ASP A 135 -13.24 16.64 -1.22
C ASP A 135 -13.46 18.02 -1.82
N ILE A 136 -12.59 18.97 -1.49
CA ILE A 136 -12.73 20.38 -1.86
C ILE A 136 -12.73 20.57 -3.39
N PRO A 137 -11.77 20.02 -4.18
CA PRO A 137 -11.73 20.27 -5.60
C PRO A 137 -12.99 19.84 -6.37
N PRO A 138 -13.56 18.63 -6.14
CA PRO A 138 -14.82 18.26 -6.77
C PRO A 138 -16.00 19.16 -6.39
N LEU A 139 -16.06 19.63 -5.14
CA LEU A 139 -17.14 20.51 -4.67
C LEU A 139 -17.06 21.90 -5.30
N LEU A 140 -15.85 22.45 -5.47
CA LEU A 140 -15.68 23.74 -6.17
C LEU A 140 -16.12 23.67 -7.64
N GLN A 141 -15.90 22.54 -8.32
CA GLN A 141 -16.33 22.34 -9.71
C GLN A 141 -17.86 22.23 -9.87
N LEU A 142 -18.59 21.87 -8.82
CA LEU A 142 -20.05 21.75 -8.81
C LEU A 142 -20.75 23.06 -8.41
N SER A 143 -20.01 24.11 -8.08
CA SER A 143 -20.56 25.38 -7.64
C SER A 143 -21.05 26.22 -8.81
N CYS A 144 -22.23 26.85 -8.66
CA CYS A 144 -22.76 27.85 -9.58
C CYS A 144 -22.39 29.28 -9.20
N THR A 145 -21.82 29.47 -8.01
CA THR A 145 -21.39 30.79 -7.52
C THR A 145 -19.88 30.96 -7.70
N SER A 146 -19.40 32.21 -7.64
CA SER A 146 -17.96 32.51 -7.72
C SER A 146 -17.20 31.80 -6.61
N THR A 147 -16.16 31.04 -6.98
CA THR A 147 -15.32 30.24 -6.09
C THR A 147 -14.05 30.96 -5.62
N SER A 148 -13.80 32.19 -6.06
CA SER A 148 -12.53 32.90 -5.85
C SER A 148 -12.12 33.04 -4.37
N ILE A 149 -13.09 33.32 -3.48
CA ILE A 149 -12.82 33.41 -2.03
C ILE A 149 -12.49 32.03 -1.47
N ASN A 150 -13.20 31.00 -1.89
CA ASN A 150 -12.99 29.63 -1.46
C ASN A 150 -11.62 29.12 -1.90
N GLU A 151 -11.22 29.40 -3.14
CA GLU A 151 -9.89 29.06 -3.66
C GLU A 151 -8.77 29.76 -2.88
N LEU A 152 -8.96 31.03 -2.54
CA LEU A 152 -8.01 31.77 -1.71
C LEU A 152 -7.88 31.15 -0.30
N VAL A 153 -9.01 30.82 0.35
CA VAL A 153 -9.00 30.19 1.67
C VAL A 153 -8.33 28.82 1.61
N VAL A 154 -8.63 28.00 0.59
CA VAL A 154 -7.97 26.71 0.36
C VAL A 154 -6.47 26.90 0.19
N PHE A 155 -6.04 27.86 -0.63
CA PHE A 155 -4.63 28.16 -0.85
C PHE A 155 -3.91 28.56 0.45
N VAL A 156 -4.51 29.43 1.25
CA VAL A 156 -3.93 29.87 2.53
C VAL A 156 -3.86 28.71 3.54
N VAL A 157 -4.97 27.96 3.72
CA VAL A 157 -4.99 26.88 4.71
C VAL A 157 -4.07 25.73 4.29
N VAL A 158 -4.05 25.33 3.01
CA VAL A 158 -3.11 24.33 2.49
C VAL A 158 -1.66 24.83 2.58
N GLY A 159 -1.40 26.09 2.28
CA GLY A 159 -0.08 26.70 2.42
C GLY A 159 0.46 26.59 3.84
N VAL A 160 -0.35 26.95 4.83
CA VAL A 160 0.04 26.86 6.25
C VAL A 160 0.11 25.42 6.73
N SER A 161 -0.86 24.57 6.38
CA SER A 161 -1.01 23.24 6.96
C SER A 161 -0.21 22.14 6.25
N VAL A 162 0.20 22.34 5.00
CA VAL A 162 0.94 21.34 4.21
C VAL A 162 2.34 21.84 3.85
N ILE A 163 2.47 23.05 3.28
CA ILE A 163 3.77 23.55 2.82
C ILE A 163 4.68 23.86 4.02
N GLY A 164 4.17 24.53 5.05
CA GLY A 164 4.92 24.83 6.28
C GLY A 164 5.48 23.56 6.94
N PRO A 165 4.65 22.57 7.28
CA PRO A 165 5.08 21.26 7.74
C PRO A 165 6.10 20.57 6.84
N SER A 166 5.86 20.51 5.53
CA SER A 166 6.78 19.88 4.58
C SER A 166 8.16 20.50 4.58
N LEU A 167 8.25 21.82 4.62
CA LEU A 167 9.52 22.56 4.71
C LEU A 167 10.23 22.29 6.04
N THR A 168 9.51 22.34 7.15
CA THR A 168 10.06 22.07 8.49
C THR A 168 10.62 20.66 8.58
N ILE A 169 9.89 19.67 8.07
CA ILE A 169 10.33 18.28 8.02
C ILE A 169 11.57 18.14 7.13
N SER A 170 11.58 18.74 5.95
CA SER A 170 12.72 18.69 5.02
C SER A 170 13.98 19.28 5.63
N ILE A 171 13.87 20.44 6.28
CA ILE A 171 14.99 21.08 6.99
C ILE A 171 15.48 20.17 8.13
N SER A 172 14.57 19.64 8.94
CA SER A 172 14.91 18.75 10.07
C SER A 172 15.69 17.52 9.57
N TYR A 173 15.24 16.86 8.52
CA TYR A 173 15.92 15.68 7.98
C TYR A 173 17.22 16.00 7.25
N THR A 174 17.35 17.15 6.61
CA THR A 174 18.63 17.59 6.06
C THR A 174 19.68 17.75 7.17
N LEU A 175 19.30 18.38 8.28
CA LEU A 175 20.19 18.55 9.43
C LEU A 175 20.52 17.21 10.11
N ILE A 176 19.53 16.31 10.27
CA ILE A 176 19.74 14.96 10.80
C ILE A 176 20.71 14.18 9.91
N LEU A 177 20.51 14.21 8.59
CA LEU A 177 21.37 13.51 7.64
C LEU A 177 22.82 14.03 7.68
N SER A 178 23.00 15.35 7.74
CA SER A 178 24.30 15.97 7.90
C SER A 178 25.02 15.47 9.16
N ASN A 179 24.30 15.39 10.29
CA ASN A 179 24.86 14.86 11.53
C ASN A 179 25.17 13.35 11.45
N ILE A 180 24.31 12.55 10.84
CA ILE A 180 24.53 11.10 10.65
C ILE A 180 25.75 10.84 9.79
N LEU A 181 25.96 11.63 8.74
CA LEU A 181 27.16 11.53 7.88
C LEU A 181 28.45 11.86 8.64
N GLY A 182 28.40 12.71 9.66
CA GLY A 182 29.50 13.04 10.56
C GLY A 182 29.84 11.95 11.58
N ILE A 183 29.03 10.90 11.75
CA ILE A 183 29.32 9.79 12.68
C ILE A 183 30.46 8.94 12.12
N CYS A 184 31.54 8.78 12.89
CA CYS A 184 32.74 8.08 12.47
C CYS A 184 32.55 6.56 12.32
N THR A 185 31.66 5.94 13.11
CA THR A 185 31.47 4.49 13.12
C THR A 185 30.36 4.07 12.13
N THR A 186 30.66 3.08 11.28
CA THR A 186 29.69 2.53 10.31
C THR A 186 28.48 1.93 10.99
N GLU A 187 28.66 1.29 12.14
CA GLU A 187 27.58 0.69 12.94
C GLU A 187 26.65 1.76 13.55
N GLY A 188 27.22 2.82 14.13
CA GLY A 188 26.46 3.96 14.66
C GLY A 188 25.68 4.68 13.57
N ARG A 189 26.29 4.89 12.38
CA ARG A 189 25.63 5.48 11.22
C ARG A 189 24.46 4.63 10.74
N SER A 190 24.65 3.31 10.62
CA SER A 190 23.59 2.37 10.20
C SER A 190 22.42 2.36 11.19
N LYS A 191 22.70 2.35 12.50
CA LYS A 191 21.68 2.38 13.56
C LYS A 191 20.88 3.68 13.52
N ALA A 192 21.55 4.83 13.41
CA ALA A 192 20.91 6.15 13.32
C ALA A 192 20.02 6.25 12.06
N PHE A 193 20.53 5.84 10.90
CA PHE A 193 19.77 5.82 9.65
C PHE A 193 18.57 4.89 9.73
N SER A 194 18.71 3.72 10.34
CA SER A 194 17.62 2.79 10.55
C SER A 194 16.48 3.42 11.35
N THR A 195 16.78 4.16 12.41
CA THR A 195 15.77 4.80 13.27
C THR A 195 15.02 5.92 12.54
N CYS A 196 15.71 6.72 11.74
CA CYS A 196 15.09 7.84 11.01
C CYS A 196 14.28 7.39 9.80
N SER A 197 14.69 6.31 9.13
CA SER A 197 14.09 5.89 7.87
C SER A 197 12.62 5.46 7.99
N SER A 198 12.16 4.98 9.15
CA SER A 198 10.73 4.68 9.37
C SER A 198 9.87 5.93 9.22
N HIS A 199 10.30 7.02 9.85
CA HIS A 199 9.56 8.27 9.78
C HIS A 199 9.67 8.92 8.40
N ILE A 200 10.85 8.83 7.74
CA ILE A 200 11.02 9.32 6.36
C ILE A 200 10.07 8.60 5.40
N ILE A 201 9.96 7.27 5.49
CA ILE A 201 9.05 6.49 4.65
C ILE A 201 7.60 6.93 4.89
N LEU A 202 7.19 7.09 6.15
CA LEU A 202 5.87 7.54 6.51
C LEU A 202 5.54 8.92 5.94
N VAL A 203 6.45 9.88 6.16
CA VAL A 203 6.33 11.26 5.65
C VAL A 203 6.25 11.25 4.13
N SER A 204 7.11 10.46 3.46
CA SER A 204 7.11 10.35 2.00
C SER A 204 5.81 9.76 1.46
N LEU A 205 5.25 8.75 2.13
CA LEU A 205 3.97 8.17 1.74
C LEU A 205 2.82 9.18 1.93
N PHE A 206 2.79 9.88 3.05
CA PHE A 206 1.74 10.84 3.36
C PHE A 206 1.79 12.07 2.45
N PHE A 207 2.92 12.79 2.45
CA PHE A 207 3.05 14.03 1.66
C PHE A 207 3.19 13.74 0.16
N GLY A 208 3.80 12.63 -0.24
CA GLY A 208 3.91 12.23 -1.64
C GLY A 208 2.54 11.88 -2.25
N SER A 209 1.69 11.14 -1.54
CA SER A 209 0.32 10.86 -1.99
C SER A 209 -0.55 12.12 -2.03
N SER A 210 -0.40 13.00 -1.04
CA SER A 210 -1.11 14.30 -1.00
C SER A 210 -0.65 15.21 -2.14
N ALA A 211 0.65 15.34 -2.36
CA ALA A 211 1.21 16.13 -3.47
C ALA A 211 0.73 15.61 -4.84
N PHE A 212 0.68 14.28 -4.99
CA PHE A 212 0.16 13.67 -6.20
C PHE A 212 -1.32 14.01 -6.45
N MET A 213 -2.13 14.17 -5.39
CA MET A 213 -3.53 14.58 -5.51
C MET A 213 -3.70 16.06 -5.85
N TYR A 214 -2.98 16.95 -5.15
CA TYR A 214 -3.28 18.37 -5.14
C TYR A 214 -2.38 19.26 -6.03
N LEU A 215 -1.19 18.80 -6.45
CA LEU A 215 -0.27 19.59 -7.27
C LEU A 215 -0.54 19.57 -8.79
N LYS A 216 -1.62 18.94 -9.24
CA LYS A 216 -1.94 18.91 -10.67
C LYS A 216 -2.78 20.13 -11.07
N PRO A 217 -2.44 20.80 -12.20
CA PRO A 217 -3.35 21.76 -12.81
C PRO A 217 -4.63 21.02 -13.22
N PHE A 218 -5.78 21.59 -12.88
CA PHE A 218 -7.13 21.03 -13.08
C PHE A 218 -7.48 20.91 -14.58
N PRO A 219 -7.34 19.76 -15.26
CA PRO A 219 -8.05 19.51 -16.48
C PRO A 219 -9.31 18.73 -16.18
N ALA A 220 -10.44 19.22 -16.62
CA ALA A 220 -11.70 18.49 -16.62
C ALA A 220 -11.51 17.11 -17.28
N GLY A 221 -11.70 16.02 -16.52
CA GLY A 221 -11.63 14.66 -17.05
C GLY A 221 -10.82 13.62 -16.24
N SER A 222 -10.20 13.98 -15.11
CA SER A 222 -9.34 13.07 -14.34
C SER A 222 -10.04 12.28 -13.21
N LEU A 223 -11.36 12.24 -13.19
CA LEU A 223 -12.18 11.72 -12.06
C LEU A 223 -11.81 10.31 -11.58
N ASN A 224 -11.37 9.42 -12.48
CA ASN A 224 -11.01 8.04 -12.10
C ASN A 224 -9.64 7.91 -11.44
N ARG A 225 -8.73 8.85 -11.69
CA ARG A 225 -7.37 8.86 -11.13
C ARG A 225 -7.40 9.31 -9.67
N ASP A 226 -8.26 10.26 -9.38
CA ASP A 226 -8.42 10.83 -8.05
C ASP A 226 -9.05 9.79 -7.09
N LYS A 227 -9.90 8.91 -7.61
CA LYS A 227 -10.51 7.80 -6.86
C LYS A 227 -9.47 6.79 -6.32
N VAL A 228 -8.44 6.44 -7.10
CA VAL A 228 -7.39 5.49 -6.67
C VAL A 228 -6.43 6.14 -5.69
N SER A 229 -6.04 7.37 -5.96
CA SER A 229 -5.20 8.14 -5.04
C SER A 229 -5.88 8.29 -3.68
N THR A 230 -7.19 8.52 -3.70
CA THR A 230 -8.02 8.57 -2.49
C THR A 230 -8.01 7.25 -1.72
N VAL A 231 -8.20 6.10 -2.38
CA VAL A 231 -8.13 4.76 -1.74
C VAL A 231 -6.76 4.53 -1.13
N PHE A 232 -5.69 4.84 -1.88
CA PHE A 232 -4.33 4.66 -1.41
C PHE A 232 -4.05 5.50 -0.16
N TYR A 233 -4.41 6.76 -0.19
CA TYR A 233 -4.24 7.71 0.90
C TYR A 233 -5.11 7.39 2.12
N THR A 234 -6.36 6.94 1.92
CA THR A 234 -7.32 6.73 3.00
C THR A 234 -7.25 5.36 3.65
N ILE A 235 -6.85 4.33 2.92
CA ILE A 235 -6.82 2.94 3.41
C ILE A 235 -5.39 2.43 3.53
N VAL A 236 -4.60 2.53 2.46
CA VAL A 236 -3.25 1.95 2.44
C VAL A 236 -2.31 2.72 3.35
N GLY A 237 -2.38 4.06 3.37
CA GLY A 237 -1.56 4.90 4.25
C GLY A 237 -1.68 4.52 5.72
N PRO A 238 -2.87 4.58 6.35
CA PRO A 238 -3.08 4.20 7.75
C PRO A 238 -2.69 2.76 8.07
N MET A 239 -2.84 1.84 7.11
CA MET A 239 -2.42 0.46 7.28
C MET A 239 -0.89 0.31 7.24
N MET A 240 -0.22 1.01 6.33
CA MET A 240 1.24 1.03 6.23
C MET A 240 1.92 1.62 7.45
N ASN A 241 1.32 2.64 8.06
CA ASN A 241 1.82 3.28 9.28
C ASN A 241 2.00 2.26 10.40
N LEU A 242 1.01 1.38 10.57
CA LEU A 242 1.07 0.29 11.53
C LEU A 242 2.29 -0.61 11.30
N PHE A 243 2.48 -1.09 10.05
CA PHE A 243 3.59 -1.98 9.73
C PHE A 243 4.95 -1.32 9.90
N ILE A 244 5.09 -0.06 9.48
CA ILE A 244 6.35 0.69 9.57
C ILE A 244 6.79 0.85 11.02
N TYR A 245 5.88 1.15 11.94
CA TYR A 245 6.23 1.39 13.34
C TYR A 245 6.24 0.13 14.20
N SER A 246 5.30 -0.81 14.01
CA SER A 246 5.23 -1.99 14.87
C SER A 246 6.38 -2.96 14.63
N LEU A 247 6.76 -3.18 13.36
CA LEU A 247 7.76 -4.18 13.04
C LEU A 247 9.19 -3.66 13.09
N ARG A 248 9.40 -2.34 13.12
CA ARG A 248 10.73 -1.75 13.06
C ARG A 248 11.26 -1.23 14.39
N ASN A 249 10.40 -0.96 15.34
CA ASN A 249 10.81 -0.47 16.65
C ASN A 249 11.15 -1.65 17.57
N LYS A 250 12.42 -1.70 18.06
CA LYS A 250 12.89 -2.77 18.96
C LYS A 250 12.09 -2.82 20.27
N ASP A 251 11.70 -1.66 20.80
CA ASP A 251 10.92 -1.60 22.03
C ASP A 251 9.50 -2.14 21.79
N VAL A 252 8.92 -1.84 20.62
CA VAL A 252 7.66 -2.43 20.19
C VAL A 252 7.83 -3.93 19.90
N GLN A 253 8.96 -4.38 19.35
CA GLN A 253 9.21 -5.82 19.15
C GLN A 253 9.36 -6.58 20.48
N VAL A 254 9.98 -6.00 21.49
CA VAL A 254 10.03 -6.57 22.84
C VAL A 254 8.62 -6.61 23.44
N ALA A 255 7.84 -5.55 23.25
CA ALA A 255 6.45 -5.49 23.66
C ALA A 255 5.54 -6.43 22.83
N LEU A 256 5.90 -6.76 21.58
CA LEU A 256 5.20 -7.75 20.71
C LEU A 256 5.20 -9.17 21.30
N ASN A 257 6.12 -9.48 22.20
CA ASN A 257 6.08 -10.73 22.97
C ASN A 257 4.98 -10.74 24.05
N HIS A 258 4.31 -9.62 24.25
CA HIS A 258 3.16 -9.54 25.17
C HIS A 258 1.94 -10.25 24.57
N PRO A 259 1.22 -11.07 25.35
CA PRO A 259 0.06 -11.88 24.88
C PRO A 259 -1.02 -11.05 24.18
N GLU A 260 -1.30 -9.86 24.68
CA GLU A 260 -2.36 -8.97 24.16
C GLU A 260 -2.08 -8.46 22.75
N LEU A 261 -0.80 -8.23 22.43
CA LEU A 261 -0.43 -7.75 21.11
C LEU A 261 -0.41 -8.87 20.07
N GLN A 262 -0.03 -10.09 20.46
CA GLN A 262 -0.14 -11.26 19.58
C GLN A 262 -1.59 -11.48 19.13
N GLN A 263 -2.55 -11.25 20.03
CA GLN A 263 -3.97 -11.31 19.70
C GLN A 263 -4.38 -10.22 18.72
N SER A 264 -3.90 -8.99 18.90
CA SER A 264 -4.19 -7.87 17.97
C SER A 264 -3.59 -8.11 16.58
N LEU A 265 -2.38 -8.65 16.50
CA LEU A 265 -1.75 -9.05 15.23
C LEU A 265 -2.49 -10.20 14.57
N PHE A 266 -2.95 -11.18 15.33
CA PHE A 266 -3.78 -12.25 14.81
C PHE A 266 -5.03 -11.69 14.10
N TYR A 267 -5.80 -10.81 14.76
CA TYR A 267 -6.98 -10.21 14.14
C TYR A 267 -6.64 -9.33 12.93
N LEU A 268 -5.52 -8.64 12.95
CA LEU A 268 -5.06 -7.85 11.81
C LEU A 268 -4.78 -8.74 10.60
N PHE A 269 -3.96 -9.78 10.76
CA PHE A 269 -3.61 -10.69 9.66
C PHE A 269 -4.82 -11.52 9.21
N LEU A 270 -5.70 -11.91 10.13
CA LEU A 270 -6.96 -12.55 9.80
C LEU A 270 -7.83 -11.64 8.93
N THR A 271 -7.93 -10.36 9.27
CA THR A 271 -8.69 -9.38 8.48
C THR A 271 -8.09 -9.20 7.09
N ILE A 272 -6.76 -9.05 6.98
CA ILE A 272 -6.06 -8.96 5.70
C ILE A 272 -6.34 -10.21 4.85
N TYR A 273 -6.25 -11.39 5.46
CA TYR A 273 -6.50 -12.66 4.77
C TYR A 273 -7.94 -12.76 4.27
N ILE A 274 -8.93 -12.44 5.11
CA ILE A 274 -10.35 -12.43 4.70
C ILE A 274 -10.57 -11.46 3.54
N VAL A 275 -10.04 -10.24 3.61
CA VAL A 275 -10.16 -9.24 2.53
C VAL A 275 -9.50 -9.75 1.25
N THR A 276 -8.34 -10.38 1.33
CA THR A 276 -7.64 -10.99 0.20
C THR A 276 -8.47 -12.11 -0.44
N MET A 277 -8.99 -13.03 0.39
CA MET A 277 -9.80 -14.14 -0.08
C MET A 277 -11.10 -13.67 -0.73
N VAL A 278 -11.85 -12.79 -0.06
CA VAL A 278 -13.12 -12.26 -0.58
C VAL A 278 -12.90 -11.40 -1.84
N GLY A 279 -11.88 -10.56 -1.86
CA GLY A 279 -11.58 -9.69 -3.01
C GLY A 279 -11.19 -10.47 -4.26
N ASN A 280 -10.26 -11.42 -4.13
CA ASN A 280 -9.80 -12.23 -5.27
C ASN A 280 -10.86 -13.24 -5.71
N LEU A 281 -11.51 -13.95 -4.79
CA LEU A 281 -12.60 -14.86 -5.12
C LEU A 281 -13.77 -14.11 -5.78
N GLY A 282 -14.12 -12.93 -5.26
CA GLY A 282 -15.13 -12.07 -5.86
C GLY A 282 -14.77 -11.64 -7.29
N SER A 283 -13.50 -11.31 -7.56
CA SER A 283 -13.01 -11.00 -8.91
C SER A 283 -13.14 -12.20 -9.86
N ILE A 284 -12.74 -13.39 -9.40
CA ILE A 284 -12.85 -14.63 -10.17
C ILE A 284 -14.31 -14.94 -10.53
N ILE A 285 -15.20 -14.91 -9.53
CA ILE A 285 -16.63 -15.18 -9.73
C ILE A 285 -17.25 -14.15 -10.67
N LEU A 286 -16.96 -12.86 -10.46
CA LEU A 286 -17.51 -11.78 -11.26
C LEU A 286 -17.10 -11.90 -12.75
N ILE A 287 -15.82 -12.15 -13.00
CA ILE A 287 -15.30 -12.33 -14.36
C ILE A 287 -15.84 -13.61 -14.97
N GLY A 288 -15.89 -14.72 -14.22
CA GLY A 288 -16.35 -16.02 -14.72
C GLY A 288 -17.83 -16.05 -15.10
N LEU A 289 -18.69 -15.37 -14.32
CA LEU A 289 -20.15 -15.37 -14.56
C LEU A 289 -20.61 -14.37 -15.62
N ASN A 290 -19.82 -13.37 -15.99
CA ASN A 290 -20.25 -12.30 -16.88
C ASN A 290 -19.51 -12.34 -18.21
N SER A 291 -20.18 -12.86 -19.24
CA SER A 291 -19.60 -13.06 -20.58
C SER A 291 -19.03 -11.79 -21.25
N HIS A 292 -19.57 -10.61 -20.93
CA HIS A 292 -19.05 -9.33 -21.45
C HIS A 292 -17.69 -8.93 -20.83
N LEU A 293 -17.28 -9.58 -19.71
CA LEU A 293 -15.95 -9.45 -19.12
C LEU A 293 -14.95 -10.48 -19.67
N HIS A 294 -15.33 -11.32 -20.64
CA HIS A 294 -14.43 -12.29 -21.24
C HIS A 294 -13.53 -11.64 -22.30
N THR A 295 -12.75 -10.64 -21.91
CA THR A 295 -11.71 -10.02 -22.75
C THR A 295 -10.30 -10.42 -22.28
N PRO A 296 -9.26 -10.28 -23.12
CA PRO A 296 -7.89 -10.62 -22.75
C PRO A 296 -7.43 -10.06 -21.41
N VAL A 297 -7.67 -8.78 -21.17
CA VAL A 297 -7.31 -8.10 -19.89
C VAL A 297 -7.95 -8.80 -18.69
N TYR A 298 -9.26 -9.08 -18.74
CA TYR A 298 -9.96 -9.69 -17.62
C TYR A 298 -9.57 -11.16 -17.42
N TYR A 299 -9.22 -11.86 -18.51
CA TYR A 299 -8.66 -13.20 -18.37
C TYR A 299 -7.33 -13.18 -17.60
N LEU A 300 -6.43 -12.23 -17.89
CA LEU A 300 -5.17 -12.08 -17.15
C LEU A 300 -5.42 -11.69 -15.68
N VAL A 301 -6.38 -10.81 -15.42
CA VAL A 301 -6.79 -10.45 -14.04
C VAL A 301 -7.38 -11.66 -13.30
N PHE A 302 -8.18 -12.50 -13.97
CA PHE A 302 -8.71 -13.75 -13.41
C PHE A 302 -7.58 -14.69 -12.95
N ILE A 303 -6.57 -14.91 -13.81
CA ILE A 303 -5.42 -15.75 -13.49
C ILE A 303 -4.58 -15.12 -12.34
N LEU A 304 -4.35 -13.81 -12.37
CA LEU A 304 -3.64 -13.11 -11.30
C LEU A 304 -4.37 -13.26 -9.97
N SER A 305 -5.70 -13.07 -9.93
CA SER A 305 -6.49 -13.26 -8.73
C SER A 305 -6.44 -14.70 -8.20
N PHE A 306 -6.36 -15.69 -9.09
CA PHE A 306 -6.17 -17.09 -8.70
C PHE A 306 -4.79 -17.33 -8.08
N ILE A 307 -3.73 -16.77 -8.65
CA ILE A 307 -2.37 -16.81 -8.10
C ILE A 307 -2.37 -16.17 -6.70
N ASP A 308 -2.97 -14.99 -6.53
CA ASP A 308 -3.04 -14.27 -5.25
C ASP A 308 -3.76 -15.08 -4.15
N LEU A 309 -4.85 -15.78 -4.50
CA LEU A 309 -5.54 -16.69 -3.58
C LEU A 309 -4.64 -17.83 -3.11
N CYS A 310 -4.02 -18.53 -4.06
CA CYS A 310 -3.13 -19.64 -3.77
C CYS A 310 -1.92 -19.17 -2.96
N TYR A 311 -1.31 -18.08 -3.38
CA TYR A 311 -0.16 -17.47 -2.73
C TYR A 311 -0.42 -17.12 -1.27
N SER A 312 -1.50 -16.40 -1.00
CA SER A 312 -1.89 -16.04 0.37
C SER A 312 -2.19 -17.26 1.24
N SER A 313 -2.73 -18.33 0.64
CA SER A 313 -3.06 -19.58 1.35
C SER A 313 -1.82 -20.41 1.75
N VAL A 314 -0.66 -20.14 1.16
CA VAL A 314 0.61 -20.83 1.52
C VAL A 314 1.16 -20.37 2.88
N PHE A 315 0.98 -19.09 3.23
CA PHE A 315 1.63 -18.49 4.41
C PHE A 315 0.69 -18.13 5.51
N THR A 316 -0.40 -17.44 5.16
CA THR A 316 -1.22 -16.74 6.15
C THR A 316 -1.86 -17.69 7.15
N PRO A 317 -2.36 -18.89 6.77
CA PRO A 317 -2.93 -19.83 7.73
C PRO A 317 -1.90 -20.29 8.78
N GLN A 318 -0.67 -20.62 8.36
CA GLN A 318 0.38 -21.05 9.28
C GLN A 318 0.84 -19.91 10.19
N MET A 319 0.97 -18.71 9.67
CA MET A 319 1.29 -17.53 10.46
C MET A 319 0.21 -17.26 11.51
N LEU A 320 -1.08 -17.38 11.16
CA LEU A 320 -2.19 -17.25 12.08
C LEU A 320 -2.18 -18.33 13.17
N MET A 321 -1.89 -19.59 12.80
CA MET A 321 -1.75 -20.69 13.75
C MET A 321 -0.60 -20.45 14.74
N ASN A 322 0.52 -19.89 14.28
CA ASN A 322 1.65 -19.54 15.15
C ASN A 322 1.26 -18.52 16.22
N PHE A 323 0.41 -17.53 15.89
CA PHE A 323 -0.13 -16.57 16.86
C PHE A 323 -1.05 -17.25 17.89
N VAL A 324 -1.88 -18.22 17.49
CA VAL A 324 -2.82 -18.93 18.39
C VAL A 324 -2.09 -19.85 19.34
N PHE A 325 -1.20 -20.70 18.81
CA PHE A 325 -0.55 -21.74 19.62
C PHE A 325 0.75 -21.28 20.28
N ARG A 326 1.22 -20.06 20.01
CA ARG A 326 2.48 -19.50 20.54
C ARG A 326 3.70 -20.39 20.28
N LYS A 327 3.63 -21.27 19.28
CA LYS A 327 4.69 -22.20 18.88
C LYS A 327 5.06 -21.92 17.43
N ASN A 328 6.22 -21.32 17.24
CA ASN A 328 6.78 -21.07 15.90
C ASN A 328 7.59 -22.30 15.45
N ILE A 329 6.91 -23.41 15.19
CA ILE A 329 7.54 -24.67 14.78
C ILE A 329 7.02 -25.03 13.41
N ILE A 330 7.93 -25.29 12.47
CA ILE A 330 7.63 -25.85 11.16
C ILE A 330 8.50 -27.10 10.95
N SER A 331 7.95 -28.16 10.37
CA SER A 331 8.74 -29.33 9.99
C SER A 331 9.64 -28.99 8.79
N TYR A 332 10.75 -29.70 8.63
CA TYR A 332 11.65 -29.53 7.48
C TYR A 332 10.89 -29.68 6.15
N VAL A 333 10.07 -30.73 6.03
CA VAL A 333 9.24 -30.97 4.83
C VAL A 333 8.25 -29.83 4.62
N GLY A 334 7.59 -29.35 5.68
CA GLY A 334 6.68 -28.21 5.61
C GLY A 334 7.40 -26.94 5.15
N CYS A 335 8.61 -26.69 5.63
CA CYS A 335 9.44 -25.56 5.22
C CYS A 335 9.82 -25.62 3.74
N MET A 336 10.29 -26.76 3.25
CA MET A 336 10.64 -26.94 1.83
C MET A 336 9.41 -26.85 0.92
N THR A 337 8.27 -27.38 1.34
CA THR A 337 6.99 -27.26 0.63
C THR A 337 6.53 -25.81 0.56
N GLN A 338 6.60 -25.08 1.67
CA GLN A 338 6.28 -23.66 1.73
C GLN A 338 7.19 -22.86 0.79
N LEU A 339 8.50 -23.12 0.81
CA LEU A 339 9.47 -22.46 -0.07
C LEU A 339 9.16 -22.72 -1.54
N PHE A 340 8.85 -23.97 -1.92
CA PHE A 340 8.52 -24.32 -3.30
C PHE A 340 7.29 -23.58 -3.80
N PHE A 341 6.18 -23.63 -3.08
CA PHE A 341 4.94 -22.96 -3.51
C PHE A 341 5.06 -21.44 -3.47
N PHE A 342 5.82 -20.91 -2.51
CA PHE A 342 6.17 -19.49 -2.47
C PHE A 342 6.83 -19.04 -3.77
N LEU A 343 7.94 -19.66 -4.12
CA LEU A 343 8.69 -19.32 -5.33
C LEU A 343 7.88 -19.55 -6.60
N PHE A 344 7.11 -20.63 -6.64
CA PHE A 344 6.23 -20.94 -7.76
C PHE A 344 5.25 -19.78 -8.03
N PHE A 345 4.53 -19.33 -7.02
CA PHE A 345 3.53 -18.29 -7.21
C PHE A 345 4.14 -16.90 -7.42
N VAL A 346 5.22 -16.55 -6.70
CA VAL A 346 5.90 -15.25 -6.87
C VAL A 346 6.45 -15.09 -8.28
N ILE A 347 7.12 -16.11 -8.81
CA ILE A 347 7.66 -16.07 -10.18
C ILE A 347 6.51 -16.03 -11.19
N SER A 348 5.47 -16.84 -10.99
CA SER A 348 4.28 -16.82 -11.85
C SER A 348 3.61 -15.45 -11.87
N GLU A 349 3.46 -14.80 -10.72
CA GLU A 349 2.90 -13.45 -10.59
C GLU A 349 3.75 -12.41 -11.35
N CYS A 350 5.08 -12.49 -11.24
CA CYS A 350 6.01 -11.63 -11.95
C CYS A 350 5.81 -11.68 -13.48
N TYR A 351 5.67 -12.88 -14.04
CA TYR A 351 5.42 -13.06 -15.49
C TYR A 351 3.98 -12.70 -15.88
N MET A 352 2.99 -12.90 -15.01
CA MET A 352 1.63 -12.45 -15.26
C MET A 352 1.53 -10.92 -15.32
N LEU A 353 2.18 -10.21 -14.41
CA LEU A 353 2.28 -8.75 -14.48
C LEU A 353 3.00 -8.28 -15.74
N THR A 354 4.02 -9.00 -16.19
CA THR A 354 4.69 -8.72 -17.47
C THR A 354 3.75 -8.93 -18.67
N SER A 355 2.96 -10.00 -18.65
CA SER A 355 1.96 -10.27 -19.70
C SER A 355 0.89 -9.17 -19.76
N MET A 356 0.49 -8.63 -18.61
CA MET A 356 -0.43 -7.48 -18.54
C MET A 356 0.21 -6.19 -19.08
N ALA A 357 1.53 -5.98 -18.89
CA ALA A 357 2.24 -4.85 -19.49
C ALA A 357 2.26 -4.96 -21.03
N CYS A 358 2.48 -6.17 -21.57
CA CYS A 358 2.41 -6.42 -22.99
C CYS A 358 0.99 -6.21 -23.54
N ASP A 359 -0.04 -6.64 -22.84
CA ASP A 359 -1.43 -6.39 -23.20
C ASP A 359 -1.75 -4.89 -23.29
N HIS A 360 -1.33 -4.11 -22.28
CA HIS A 360 -1.49 -2.65 -22.29
C HIS A 360 -0.71 -1.99 -23.43
N TYR A 361 0.49 -2.49 -23.74
CA TYR A 361 1.26 -2.01 -24.89
C TYR A 361 0.49 -2.22 -26.21
N VAL A 362 0.01 -3.43 -26.47
CA VAL A 362 -0.74 -3.74 -27.70
C VAL A 362 -2.04 -2.93 -27.76
N ALA A 363 -2.76 -2.78 -26.64
CA ALA A 363 -4.02 -2.05 -26.59
C ALA A 363 -3.86 -0.55 -26.87
N ILE A 364 -2.74 0.06 -26.51
CA ILE A 364 -2.53 1.51 -26.63
C ILE A 364 -1.72 1.87 -27.87
N CYS A 365 -0.65 1.12 -28.15
CA CYS A 365 0.24 1.44 -29.27
C CYS A 365 -0.27 0.89 -30.61
N THR A 366 -0.99 -0.24 -30.61
CA THR A 366 -1.48 -0.90 -31.83
C THR A 366 -2.96 -1.31 -31.73
N PRO A 367 -3.89 -0.38 -31.46
CA PRO A 367 -5.29 -0.70 -31.15
C PRO A 367 -6.02 -1.43 -32.28
N LEU A 368 -5.66 -1.19 -33.52
CA LEU A 368 -6.28 -1.86 -34.67
C LEU A 368 -5.91 -3.36 -34.77
N LEU A 369 -4.74 -3.73 -34.28
CA LEU A 369 -4.25 -5.11 -34.25
C LEU A 369 -4.58 -5.85 -32.97
N TYR A 370 -5.15 -5.18 -31.95
CA TYR A 370 -5.37 -5.74 -30.63
C TYR A 370 -6.12 -7.08 -30.65
N LYS A 371 -7.24 -7.16 -31.38
CA LYS A 371 -8.06 -8.39 -31.47
C LYS A 371 -7.33 -9.55 -32.15
N VAL A 372 -6.35 -9.25 -33.01
CA VAL A 372 -5.57 -10.26 -33.72
C VAL A 372 -4.35 -10.69 -32.92
N THR A 373 -3.72 -9.76 -32.18
CA THR A 373 -2.50 -10.00 -31.41
C THR A 373 -2.80 -10.61 -30.04
N MET A 374 -3.83 -10.09 -29.36
CA MET A 374 -4.19 -10.52 -27.99
C MET A 374 -5.50 -11.34 -28.01
N PHE A 375 -5.51 -12.47 -28.71
CA PHE A 375 -6.64 -13.39 -28.67
C PHE A 375 -6.48 -14.45 -27.57
N HIS A 376 -7.55 -15.13 -27.20
CA HIS A 376 -7.59 -16.07 -26.06
C HIS A 376 -6.46 -17.11 -26.02
N LYS A 377 -6.04 -17.64 -27.17
CA LYS A 377 -4.91 -18.60 -27.20
C LYS A 377 -3.58 -17.96 -26.81
N VAL A 378 -3.35 -16.68 -27.15
CA VAL A 378 -2.12 -15.98 -26.75
C VAL A 378 -2.13 -15.76 -25.24
N CYS A 379 -3.24 -15.32 -24.64
CA CYS A 379 -3.37 -15.18 -23.20
C CYS A 379 -3.17 -16.52 -22.48
N LEU A 380 -3.69 -17.61 -23.03
CA LEU A 380 -3.46 -18.95 -22.48
C LEU A 380 -1.97 -19.34 -22.53
N VAL A 381 -1.31 -19.10 -23.66
CA VAL A 381 0.14 -19.41 -23.83
C VAL A 381 0.98 -18.57 -22.86
N LEU A 382 0.68 -17.28 -22.71
CA LEU A 382 1.37 -16.40 -21.74
C LEU A 382 1.18 -16.88 -20.31
N SER A 383 -0.05 -17.30 -19.95
CA SER A 383 -0.34 -17.83 -18.62
C SER A 383 0.38 -19.17 -18.37
N LEU A 384 0.37 -20.07 -19.35
CA LEU A 384 1.11 -21.34 -19.26
C LEU A 384 2.62 -21.10 -19.14
N ALA A 385 3.17 -20.17 -19.92
CA ALA A 385 4.58 -19.78 -19.83
C ALA A 385 4.92 -19.25 -18.44
N ALA A 386 4.05 -18.40 -17.85
CA ALA A 386 4.24 -17.89 -16.49
C ALA A 386 4.29 -19.04 -15.45
N TYR A 387 3.39 -20.02 -15.54
CA TYR A 387 3.41 -21.19 -14.65
C TYR A 387 4.63 -22.11 -14.88
N VAL A 388 5.06 -22.32 -16.12
CA VAL A 388 6.27 -23.09 -16.43
C VAL A 388 7.50 -22.40 -15.86
N MET A 389 7.62 -21.07 -16.01
CA MET A 389 8.74 -20.32 -15.42
C MET A 389 8.70 -20.37 -13.88
N GLY A 390 7.51 -20.29 -13.29
CA GLY A 390 7.31 -20.47 -11.86
C GLY A 390 7.77 -21.85 -11.39
N PHE A 391 7.33 -22.90 -12.06
CA PHE A 391 7.68 -24.27 -11.71
C PHE A 391 9.18 -24.56 -11.84
N THR A 392 9.79 -24.17 -12.94
CA THR A 392 11.22 -24.40 -13.18
C THR A 392 12.10 -23.62 -12.20
N GLY A 393 11.76 -22.35 -11.92
CA GLY A 393 12.45 -21.53 -10.95
C GLY A 393 12.33 -22.08 -9.52
N ALA A 394 11.11 -22.43 -9.10
CA ALA A 394 10.87 -23.02 -7.78
C ALA A 394 11.60 -24.37 -7.61
N SER A 395 11.56 -25.22 -8.64
CA SER A 395 12.27 -26.51 -8.63
C SER A 395 13.77 -26.35 -8.53
N ALA A 396 14.37 -25.40 -9.25
CA ALA A 396 15.79 -25.13 -9.19
C ALA A 396 16.22 -24.65 -7.81
N HIS A 397 15.50 -23.69 -7.23
CA HIS A 397 15.81 -23.17 -5.88
C HIS A 397 15.61 -24.23 -4.80
N THR A 398 14.45 -24.88 -4.77
CA THR A 398 14.17 -25.89 -3.75
C THR A 398 15.09 -27.08 -3.88
N GLY A 399 15.40 -27.53 -5.09
CA GLY A 399 16.38 -28.62 -5.34
C GLY A 399 17.79 -28.29 -4.82
N CYS A 400 18.21 -27.03 -4.91
CA CYS A 400 19.46 -26.59 -4.30
C CYS A 400 19.41 -26.57 -2.77
N MET A 401 18.29 -26.14 -2.19
CA MET A 401 18.12 -26.11 -0.73
C MET A 401 18.06 -27.53 -0.12
N LEU A 402 17.46 -28.49 -0.82
CA LEU A 402 17.39 -29.90 -0.39
C LEU A 402 18.77 -30.58 -0.32
N ARG A 403 19.80 -30.05 -1.01
CA ARG A 403 21.19 -30.56 -0.96
C ARG A 403 21.99 -30.05 0.23
N LEU A 404 21.47 -29.01 0.92
CA LEU A 404 22.16 -28.42 2.05
C LEU A 404 21.91 -29.22 3.34
N THR A 405 22.93 -29.37 4.16
CA THR A 405 22.80 -29.90 5.52
C THR A 405 22.78 -28.74 6.50
N PHE A 406 21.84 -28.77 7.42
CA PHE A 406 21.62 -27.73 8.42
C PHE A 406 22.26 -28.13 9.76
N CYS A 407 22.95 -27.18 10.43
CA CYS A 407 23.58 -27.41 11.73
C CYS A 407 22.53 -27.50 12.84
N ASN A 408 22.97 -27.96 14.03
CA ASN A 408 22.13 -28.21 15.19
C ASN A 408 21.28 -27.03 15.72
N VAL A 409 21.44 -25.82 15.19
CA VAL A 409 20.62 -24.65 15.54
C VAL A 409 19.51 -24.49 14.51
N ASN A 410 18.40 -25.19 14.73
CA ASN A 410 17.24 -25.20 13.82
C ASN A 410 16.27 -24.02 14.06
N ILE A 411 16.81 -22.82 14.34
CA ILE A 411 15.99 -21.63 14.61
C ILE A 411 16.08 -20.67 13.44
N ILE A 412 14.99 -20.56 12.68
CA ILE A 412 14.84 -19.54 11.63
C ILE A 412 14.22 -18.28 12.26
N ASN A 413 14.98 -17.19 12.32
CA ASN A 413 14.46 -15.92 12.82
C ASN A 413 13.64 -15.18 11.74
N HIS A 414 12.66 -15.88 11.16
CA HIS A 414 11.76 -15.38 10.13
C HIS A 414 10.40 -16.07 10.27
N TYR A 415 9.30 -15.41 9.82
CA TYR A 415 7.96 -15.98 9.91
C TYR A 415 7.62 -16.91 8.73
N LEU A 416 8.48 -16.97 7.71
CA LEU A 416 8.35 -17.86 6.55
C LEU A 416 9.71 -18.49 6.21
N CYS A 417 9.65 -19.62 5.54
CA CYS A 417 10.84 -20.27 4.97
C CYS A 417 11.23 -19.54 3.67
N ASP A 418 12.35 -18.81 3.72
CA ASP A 418 12.90 -18.08 2.58
C ASP A 418 14.35 -18.55 2.31
N ILE A 419 14.82 -18.35 1.09
CA ILE A 419 16.13 -18.80 0.62
C ILE A 419 17.25 -18.25 1.50
N LEU A 420 17.24 -16.96 1.80
CA LEU A 420 18.34 -16.28 2.46
C LEU A 420 18.56 -16.73 3.92
N PRO A 421 17.51 -16.85 4.77
CA PRO A 421 17.65 -17.44 6.10
C PRO A 421 18.13 -18.90 6.06
N LEU A 422 17.69 -19.68 5.08
CA LEU A 422 18.11 -21.09 4.94
C LEU A 422 19.59 -21.22 4.56
N LEU A 423 20.11 -20.38 3.65
CA LEU A 423 21.54 -20.36 3.31
C LEU A 423 22.40 -20.03 4.53
N GLN A 424 21.96 -19.13 5.41
CA GLN A 424 22.69 -18.76 6.63
C GLN A 424 22.76 -19.89 7.67
N LEU A 425 21.82 -20.83 7.66
CA LEU A 425 21.76 -21.97 8.58
C LEU A 425 22.52 -23.21 8.06
N SER A 426 23.06 -23.16 6.85
CA SER A 426 23.76 -24.27 6.22
C SER A 426 25.17 -24.47 6.81
N CYS A 427 25.55 -25.73 7.07
CA CYS A 427 26.90 -26.14 7.45
C CYS A 427 27.73 -26.60 6.26
N THR A 428 27.10 -26.82 5.13
CA THR A 428 27.80 -27.18 3.88
C THR A 428 28.09 -25.93 3.06
N SER A 429 29.02 -26.04 2.11
CA SER A 429 29.32 -24.95 1.18
C SER A 429 28.05 -24.52 0.43
N THR A 430 27.69 -23.25 0.56
CA THR A 430 26.52 -22.63 -0.08
C THR A 430 26.79 -22.10 -1.47
N TYR A 431 28.05 -22.14 -1.93
CA TYR A 431 28.52 -21.52 -3.18
C TYR A 431 27.66 -21.90 -4.41
N VAL A 432 27.39 -23.19 -4.61
CA VAL A 432 26.55 -23.63 -5.76
C VAL A 432 25.11 -23.11 -5.63
N SER A 433 24.57 -23.16 -4.43
CA SER A 433 23.20 -22.65 -4.16
C SER A 433 23.12 -21.14 -4.37
N GLU A 434 24.11 -20.38 -3.95
CA GLU A 434 24.19 -18.94 -4.15
C GLU A 434 24.30 -18.57 -5.64
N VAL A 435 25.11 -19.29 -6.41
CA VAL A 435 25.23 -19.10 -7.86
C VAL A 435 23.89 -19.40 -8.57
N VAL A 436 23.22 -20.49 -8.20
CA VAL A 436 21.89 -20.82 -8.77
C VAL A 436 20.86 -19.76 -8.39
N VAL A 437 20.85 -19.32 -7.13
CA VAL A 437 19.96 -18.23 -6.69
C VAL A 437 20.22 -16.96 -7.50
N LEU A 438 21.48 -16.57 -7.67
CA LEU A 438 21.86 -15.38 -8.44
C LEU A 438 21.38 -15.46 -9.90
N ILE A 439 21.58 -16.61 -10.55
CA ILE A 439 21.17 -16.81 -11.95
C ILE A 439 19.66 -16.82 -12.07
N VAL A 440 18.95 -17.62 -11.26
CA VAL A 440 17.49 -17.77 -11.37
C VAL A 440 16.78 -16.49 -10.98
N VAL A 441 17.15 -15.85 -9.89
CA VAL A 441 16.60 -14.55 -9.47
C VAL A 441 16.95 -13.48 -10.49
N GLY A 442 18.20 -13.45 -10.97
CA GLY A 442 18.64 -12.52 -12.01
C GLY A 442 17.79 -12.60 -13.26
N ILE A 443 17.54 -13.80 -13.80
CA ILE A 443 16.68 -13.98 -14.99
C ILE A 443 15.24 -13.57 -14.70
N ASN A 444 14.66 -14.06 -13.59
CA ASN A 444 13.24 -13.85 -13.28
C ASN A 444 12.91 -12.40 -12.83
N ILE A 445 13.88 -11.61 -12.45
CA ILE A 445 13.70 -10.18 -12.18
C ILE A 445 14.06 -9.33 -13.41
N THR A 446 15.21 -9.58 -14.04
CA THR A 446 15.74 -8.71 -15.10
C THR A 446 14.90 -8.79 -16.37
N VAL A 447 14.52 -9.98 -16.83
CA VAL A 447 13.72 -10.14 -18.05
C VAL A 447 12.34 -9.50 -17.93
N PRO A 448 11.54 -9.78 -16.88
CA PRO A 448 10.27 -9.09 -16.65
C PRO A 448 10.42 -7.58 -16.52
N SER A 449 11.35 -7.11 -15.66
CA SER A 449 11.55 -5.68 -15.42
C SER A 449 11.93 -4.92 -16.70
N PHE A 450 12.81 -5.49 -17.51
CA PHE A 450 13.21 -4.91 -18.79
C PHE A 450 12.04 -4.86 -19.78
N THR A 451 11.29 -5.96 -19.91
CA THR A 451 10.10 -6.03 -20.76
C THR A 451 9.04 -5.02 -20.35
N ILE A 452 8.77 -4.90 -19.06
CA ILE A 452 7.84 -3.91 -18.49
C ILE A 452 8.31 -2.48 -18.81
N LEU A 453 9.59 -2.18 -18.54
CA LEU A 453 10.18 -0.88 -18.79
C LEU A 453 10.04 -0.45 -20.24
N VAL A 454 10.44 -1.33 -21.17
CA VAL A 454 10.34 -1.09 -22.61
C VAL A 454 8.89 -0.88 -23.03
N SER A 455 7.96 -1.74 -22.57
CA SER A 455 6.52 -1.59 -22.85
C SER A 455 6.00 -0.23 -22.40
N TYR A 456 6.37 0.21 -21.18
CA TYR A 456 5.90 1.50 -20.66
C TYR A 456 6.57 2.72 -21.30
N ILE A 457 7.80 2.63 -21.77
CA ILE A 457 8.41 3.69 -22.58
C ILE A 457 7.60 3.90 -23.88
N PHE A 458 7.26 2.82 -24.59
CA PHE A 458 6.44 2.91 -25.80
C PHE A 458 5.01 3.37 -25.52
N ILE A 459 4.39 2.90 -24.44
CA ILE A 459 3.07 3.37 -24.00
C ILE A 459 3.11 4.87 -23.73
N LEU A 460 4.09 5.37 -22.98
CA LEU A 460 4.21 6.77 -22.64
C LEU A 460 4.40 7.63 -23.88
N THR A 461 5.30 7.25 -24.81
CA THR A 461 5.49 7.95 -26.07
C THR A 461 4.21 7.99 -26.88
N SER A 462 3.48 6.87 -26.98
CA SER A 462 2.19 6.82 -27.70
C SER A 462 1.13 7.69 -27.04
N ILE A 463 1.03 7.71 -25.71
CA ILE A 463 0.09 8.57 -24.99
C ILE A 463 0.39 10.06 -25.23
N LEU A 464 1.67 10.46 -25.27
CA LEU A 464 2.06 11.84 -25.54
C LEU A 464 1.65 12.31 -26.96
N HIS A 465 1.59 11.39 -27.93
CA HIS A 465 1.16 11.67 -29.31
C HIS A 465 -0.37 11.72 -29.49
N ILE A 466 -1.16 11.29 -28.50
CA ILE A 466 -2.63 11.42 -28.57
C ILE A 466 -3.04 12.88 -28.51
N LYS A 467 -3.64 13.41 -29.59
CA LYS A 467 -4.06 14.81 -29.70
C LYS A 467 -5.17 15.20 -28.73
N SER A 468 -6.10 14.27 -28.42
CA SER A 468 -7.22 14.51 -27.54
C SER A 468 -6.81 14.45 -26.06
N ALA A 469 -7.04 15.50 -25.30
CA ALA A 469 -6.79 15.54 -23.85
C ALA A 469 -7.59 14.45 -23.11
N GLN A 470 -8.83 14.21 -23.52
CA GLN A 470 -9.69 13.18 -22.94
C GLN A 470 -9.17 11.76 -23.25
N GLY A 471 -8.67 11.53 -24.49
CA GLY A 471 -8.03 10.26 -24.87
C GLY A 471 -6.76 9.99 -24.07
N ARG A 472 -5.88 11.00 -23.91
CA ARG A 472 -4.68 10.90 -23.06
C ARG A 472 -5.02 10.56 -21.61
N SER A 473 -6.00 11.23 -21.05
CA SER A 473 -6.44 10.99 -19.66
C SER A 473 -6.96 9.56 -19.49
N LYS A 474 -7.76 9.06 -20.44
CA LYS A 474 -8.29 7.68 -20.42
C LYS A 474 -7.17 6.65 -20.50
N ALA A 475 -6.25 6.79 -21.45
CA ALA A 475 -5.11 5.88 -21.63
C ALA A 475 -4.21 5.87 -20.37
N PHE A 476 -3.85 7.04 -19.86
CA PHE A 476 -3.06 7.14 -18.63
C PHE A 476 -3.78 6.57 -17.41
N SER A 477 -5.10 6.74 -17.33
CA SER A 477 -5.90 6.15 -16.26
C SER A 477 -5.84 4.62 -16.28
N THR A 478 -5.92 3.99 -17.43
CA THR A 478 -5.84 2.53 -17.60
C THR A 478 -4.48 2.00 -17.15
N CYS A 479 -3.38 2.64 -17.57
CA CYS A 479 -2.03 2.20 -17.24
C CYS A 479 -1.67 2.41 -15.76
N SER A 480 -2.19 3.45 -15.12
CA SER A 480 -1.77 3.81 -13.78
C SER A 480 -2.17 2.78 -12.71
N SER A 481 -3.23 1.99 -12.91
CA SER A 481 -3.55 0.85 -12.03
C SER A 481 -2.42 -0.18 -12.05
N HIS A 482 -2.02 -0.57 -13.26
CA HIS A 482 -0.97 -1.55 -13.43
C HIS A 482 0.40 -1.03 -12.94
N ILE A 483 0.72 0.26 -13.19
CA ILE A 483 1.95 0.88 -12.65
C ILE A 483 1.96 0.84 -11.11
N ILE A 484 0.84 1.08 -10.44
CA ILE A 484 0.73 0.99 -8.99
C ILE A 484 1.00 -0.44 -8.53
N ALA A 485 0.35 -1.45 -9.13
CA ALA A 485 0.58 -2.85 -8.78
C ALA A 485 2.05 -3.26 -9.00
N LEU A 486 2.65 -2.88 -10.15
CA LEU A 486 4.06 -3.10 -10.44
C LEU A 486 4.99 -2.44 -9.41
N SER A 487 4.71 -1.19 -9.03
CA SER A 487 5.51 -0.46 -8.05
C SER A 487 5.45 -1.10 -6.66
N LEU A 488 4.29 -1.61 -6.27
CA LEU A 488 4.13 -2.34 -5.01
C LEU A 488 4.88 -3.67 -5.05
N PHE A 489 4.74 -4.45 -6.11
CA PHE A 489 5.36 -5.76 -6.26
C PHE A 489 6.89 -5.65 -6.40
N PHE A 490 7.38 -4.99 -7.45
CA PHE A 490 8.83 -4.88 -7.70
C PHE A 490 9.55 -3.99 -6.70
N GLY A 491 8.90 -2.93 -6.20
CA GLY A 491 9.45 -2.05 -5.18
C GLY A 491 9.70 -2.77 -3.87
N SER A 492 8.76 -3.60 -3.41
CA SER A 492 8.95 -4.40 -2.19
C SER A 492 10.02 -5.48 -2.37
N ALA A 493 10.05 -6.17 -3.51
CA ALA A 493 11.08 -7.14 -3.84
C ALA A 493 12.49 -6.51 -3.92
N ALA A 494 12.63 -5.40 -4.65
CA ALA A 494 13.90 -4.68 -4.75
C ALA A 494 14.42 -4.22 -3.40
N PHE A 495 13.55 -3.75 -2.52
CA PHE A 495 13.93 -3.33 -1.18
C PHE A 495 14.51 -4.48 -0.33
N ILE A 496 14.01 -5.70 -0.49
CA ILE A 496 14.51 -6.89 0.18
C ILE A 496 15.93 -7.22 -0.32
N TYR A 497 16.12 -7.27 -1.64
CA TYR A 497 17.35 -7.76 -2.25
C TYR A 497 18.47 -6.73 -2.28
N LEU A 498 18.19 -5.43 -2.46
CA LEU A 498 19.20 -4.37 -2.48
C LEU A 498 19.87 -4.15 -1.12
N LYS A 499 19.19 -4.45 -0.01
CA LYS A 499 19.72 -4.29 1.35
C LYS A 499 20.36 -5.54 1.95
N TYR A 500 20.64 -6.55 1.13
CA TYR A 500 21.20 -7.83 1.59
C TYR A 500 22.56 -7.69 2.31
N SER A 501 23.36 -6.70 1.93
CA SER A 501 24.76 -6.56 2.38
C SER A 501 24.96 -5.78 3.68
N SER A 502 23.90 -5.26 4.34
CA SER A 502 24.04 -4.42 5.55
C SER A 502 23.79 -5.21 6.84
N PRO A 503 24.76 -5.28 7.80
CA PRO A 503 24.49 -5.78 9.14
C PRO A 503 23.39 -4.94 9.82
N GLY A 504 22.37 -5.56 10.39
CA GLY A 504 21.26 -4.89 11.06
C GLY A 504 19.96 -4.77 10.25
N SER A 505 19.90 -5.36 9.04
CA SER A 505 18.74 -5.27 8.15
C SER A 505 17.65 -6.36 8.36
N MET A 506 17.79 -7.27 9.34
CA MET A 506 16.88 -8.43 9.53
C MET A 506 15.44 -8.02 9.77
N ASP A 507 15.20 -6.99 10.59
CA ASP A 507 13.85 -6.54 10.90
C ASP A 507 13.16 -5.88 9.69
N LEU A 508 13.94 -5.14 8.89
CA LEU A 508 13.46 -4.56 7.64
C LEU A 508 13.07 -5.61 6.59
N LYS A 509 13.82 -6.72 6.55
CA LYS A 509 13.52 -7.86 5.67
C LYS A 509 12.21 -8.52 6.07
N LYS A 510 11.97 -8.74 7.37
CA LYS A 510 10.70 -9.27 7.89
C LYS A 510 9.53 -8.38 7.47
N ILE A 511 9.65 -7.05 7.62
CA ILE A 511 8.61 -6.09 7.24
C ILE A 511 8.31 -6.16 5.74
N SER A 512 9.35 -6.11 4.91
CA SER A 512 9.19 -6.16 3.47
C SER A 512 8.56 -7.48 3.02
N SER A 513 8.93 -8.59 3.66
CA SER A 513 8.34 -9.89 3.38
C SER A 513 6.86 -9.93 3.74
N VAL A 514 6.46 -9.42 4.91
CA VAL A 514 5.03 -9.27 5.28
C VAL A 514 4.29 -8.43 4.25
N PHE A 515 4.92 -7.35 3.79
CA PHE A 515 4.28 -6.43 2.85
C PHE A 515 3.95 -7.13 1.53
N TYR A 516 4.91 -7.74 0.88
CA TYR A 516 4.66 -8.36 -0.42
C TYR A 516 3.86 -9.67 -0.32
N THR A 517 3.95 -10.42 0.80
CA THR A 517 3.19 -11.66 0.96
C THR A 517 1.72 -11.45 1.31
N ASN A 518 1.39 -10.39 2.02
CA ASN A 518 0.03 -10.17 2.53
C ASN A 518 -0.65 -8.93 1.93
N VAL A 519 0.10 -7.83 1.74
CA VAL A 519 -0.49 -6.55 1.30
C VAL A 519 -0.69 -6.53 -0.21
N VAL A 520 0.27 -6.99 -1.01
CA VAL A 520 0.16 -6.97 -2.47
C VAL A 520 -1.04 -7.80 -2.95
N PRO A 521 -1.23 -9.08 -2.53
CA PRO A 521 -2.40 -9.86 -2.92
C PRO A 521 -3.74 -9.28 -2.44
N MET A 522 -3.75 -8.55 -1.32
CA MET A 522 -4.94 -7.87 -0.81
C MET A 522 -5.31 -6.64 -1.66
N VAL A 523 -4.31 -5.90 -2.14
CA VAL A 523 -4.52 -4.64 -2.84
C VAL A 523 -4.78 -4.85 -4.34
N ASN A 524 -4.27 -5.93 -4.95
CA ASN A 524 -4.47 -6.27 -6.36
C ASN A 524 -5.95 -6.25 -6.78
N PRO A 525 -6.89 -6.97 -6.14
CA PRO A 525 -8.29 -6.92 -6.53
C PRO A 525 -8.89 -5.51 -6.37
N LEU A 526 -8.47 -4.74 -5.36
CA LEU A 526 -8.94 -3.37 -5.17
C LEU A 526 -8.47 -2.46 -6.32
N ILE A 527 -7.22 -2.60 -6.76
CA ILE A 527 -6.66 -1.83 -7.86
C ILE A 527 -7.39 -2.15 -9.18
N TYR A 528 -7.62 -3.43 -9.48
CA TYR A 528 -8.16 -3.86 -10.77
C TYR A 528 -9.70 -3.81 -10.83
N THR A 529 -10.41 -4.10 -9.72
CA THR A 529 -11.88 -4.12 -9.70
C THR A 529 -12.49 -2.76 -9.40
N LEU A 530 -11.99 -2.05 -8.37
CA LEU A 530 -12.58 -0.76 -7.99
C LEU A 530 -12.31 0.37 -9.00
N ARG A 531 -11.36 0.20 -9.89
CA ARG A 531 -11.05 1.21 -10.89
C ARG A 531 -11.77 1.00 -12.22
N ASN A 532 -12.15 -0.22 -12.54
CA ASN A 532 -12.77 -0.53 -13.82
C ASN A 532 -14.27 -0.21 -13.80
N LYS A 533 -14.72 0.61 -14.77
CA LYS A 533 -16.15 1.00 -14.89
C LYS A 533 -17.04 -0.20 -15.19
N ASP A 534 -16.58 -1.11 -16.05
CA ASP A 534 -17.36 -2.29 -16.47
C ASP A 534 -17.57 -3.25 -15.31
N ILE A 535 -16.53 -3.48 -14.51
CA ILE A 535 -16.60 -4.29 -13.28
C ILE A 535 -17.55 -3.64 -12.26
N LYS A 536 -17.48 -2.32 -12.07
CA LYS A 536 -18.40 -1.61 -11.16
C LYS A 536 -19.85 -1.72 -11.58
N VAL A 537 -20.13 -1.52 -12.87
CA VAL A 537 -21.49 -1.64 -13.41
C VAL A 537 -22.00 -3.07 -13.22
N THR A 538 -21.16 -4.05 -13.50
CA THR A 538 -21.49 -5.47 -13.33
C THR A 538 -21.73 -5.83 -11.87
N LEU A 539 -20.86 -5.36 -10.97
CA LEU A 539 -21.02 -5.58 -9.53
C LEU A 539 -22.31 -4.94 -9.01
N ARG A 540 -22.63 -3.71 -9.46
CA ARG A 540 -23.92 -3.07 -9.15
C ARG A 540 -25.11 -3.91 -9.61
N LYS A 541 -25.09 -4.35 -10.86
CA LYS A 541 -26.16 -5.21 -11.41
C LYS A 541 -26.30 -6.52 -10.65
N SER A 542 -25.18 -7.11 -10.21
CA SER A 542 -25.19 -8.38 -9.46
C SER A 542 -25.68 -8.22 -8.02
N LEU A 543 -25.34 -7.10 -7.35
CA LEU A 543 -25.74 -6.83 -5.96
C LEU A 543 -27.16 -6.25 -5.83
N PHE A 544 -27.63 -5.51 -6.82
CA PHE A 544 -28.93 -4.81 -6.82
C PHE A 544 -29.88 -5.35 -7.89
N LYS A 545 -29.78 -6.64 -8.21
CA LYS A 545 -30.78 -7.32 -9.02
C LYS A 545 -32.08 -7.33 -8.22
N ASN A 546 -32.95 -6.35 -8.47
CA ASN A 546 -34.30 -6.35 -7.91
C ASN A 546 -34.99 -7.67 -8.32
N PRO A 547 -35.64 -8.38 -7.38
CA PRO A 547 -36.42 -9.58 -7.70
C PRO A 547 -37.63 -9.32 -8.61
N GLU A 548 -37.96 -8.07 -8.91
CA GLU A 548 -39.20 -7.68 -9.61
C GLU A 548 -39.15 -7.71 -11.14
N GLU A 549 -38.02 -8.01 -11.79
CA GLU A 549 -37.96 -8.14 -13.26
C GLU A 549 -38.32 -9.54 -13.80
N ASN A 550 -38.91 -10.41 -13.00
CA ASN A 550 -39.49 -11.67 -13.47
C ASN A 550 -40.99 -11.56 -13.73
N HIS A 551 -41.50 -10.44 -14.23
CA HIS A 551 -42.85 -10.40 -14.79
C HIS A 551 -42.84 -11.04 -16.18
N ILE A 552 -43.32 -12.30 -16.22
CA ILE A 552 -43.76 -12.98 -17.45
C ILE A 552 -44.87 -12.13 -18.05
N THR A 553 -44.57 -11.43 -19.14
CA THR A 553 -45.60 -10.79 -19.94
C THR A 553 -46.35 -11.89 -20.69
N ILE A 554 -47.51 -12.27 -20.19
CA ILE A 554 -48.47 -13.09 -20.94
C ILE A 554 -49.05 -12.16 -22.00
N VAL A 555 -48.63 -12.37 -23.27
CA VAL A 555 -49.28 -11.75 -24.41
C VAL A 555 -50.55 -12.56 -24.70
N GLN A 556 -51.74 -11.92 -24.55
CA GLN A 556 -53.01 -12.40 -25.11
C GLN A 556 -53.05 -12.17 -26.60
#